data_3d9904549e956d67c533878c99654a6f
#
_entry.id   3d9904549e956d67c533878c99654a6f
#
_cell.length_a   1.000
_cell.length_b   1.000
_cell.length_c   1.000
_cell.angle_alpha   90.00
_cell.angle_beta   90.00
_cell.angle_gamma   90.00
#
_symmetry.space_group_name_H-M   'P 1'
#
loop_
_entity.id
_entity.type
_entity.pdbx_description
1 polymer ?
#
loop_
_entity_poly.entity_id
_entity_poly.type
_entity_poly.pdbx_seq_one_letter_code
_entity_poly.pdbx_strand_id
1 'polypeptide(L)'
;MKDAVIVGGGLAGLSAAWRLRNWDVTLLESGSRVGGRIRSENRGRYFLNWGGHMFAGGKTATNSLITETETRSTEIPGLLSAISMNGKMLIGGPVQSYPFRLPVSMKDRASMIRAGAKVSADVLRYANAVRLRPNESSEMRQQRIYDFENGRSFADYIGPLSEDAEALFRPTITRSAADPDQLAAGAGIGYFSLVWNIGQGLNRSISGGPSNLVESIAAPLQESIQLDAKVHEIVHKKDHVVVRYRQDDIDHEIEALSVVLATPATVAHRIAVDLQEDKREALSKIVYGPYVSAAFLTNETEPQPWDRAYGIATPKRSFNVVMNQGNIVRGAESERQPGGSIMTFSPASPRSDRGCCRPQSPNSSSAGPCASRSSRPSPPRWSPCCTPVRSTPASSTTFPNCPSSPDPSCGCAPCSKSPIV
;
A
#
# COMPACT_ATOMS: atom_id res chain seq x y z
N MET A 1 23.20 -8.88 -28.53
CA MET A 1 23.06 -7.62 -27.77
C MET A 1 21.61 -7.16 -27.91
N LYS A 2 20.89 -6.88 -26.81
CA LYS A 2 19.50 -6.44 -26.82
C LYS A 2 19.39 -4.92 -27.03
N ASP A 3 18.23 -4.43 -27.48
CA ASP A 3 17.96 -2.99 -27.49
C ASP A 3 17.82 -2.45 -26.07
N ALA A 4 17.12 -3.19 -25.20
CA ALA A 4 17.01 -2.83 -23.79
C ALA A 4 16.81 -4.06 -22.87
N VAL A 5 17.33 -3.95 -21.65
CA VAL A 5 16.99 -4.84 -20.55
C VAL A 5 16.19 -4.05 -19.51
N ILE A 6 15.06 -4.61 -19.06
CA ILE A 6 14.19 -4.02 -18.06
C ILE A 6 14.35 -4.83 -16.77
N VAL A 7 14.71 -4.19 -15.67
CA VAL A 7 14.96 -4.85 -14.40
C VAL A 7 13.84 -4.54 -13.43
N GLY A 8 13.04 -5.57 -13.11
CA GLY A 8 11.87 -5.53 -12.24
C GLY A 8 10.55 -5.63 -12.99
N GLY A 9 9.79 -6.68 -12.72
CA GLY A 9 8.48 -7.01 -13.32
C GLY A 9 7.26 -6.38 -12.63
N GLY A 10 7.46 -5.29 -11.86
CA GLY A 10 6.35 -4.49 -11.33
C GLY A 10 5.66 -3.68 -12.43
N LEU A 11 4.59 -2.93 -12.07
CA LEU A 11 3.83 -2.14 -13.05
C LEU A 11 4.71 -1.17 -13.84
N ALA A 12 5.74 -0.59 -13.23
CA ALA A 12 6.66 0.31 -13.92
C ALA A 12 7.47 -0.41 -15.02
N GLY A 13 8.04 -1.58 -14.70
CA GLY A 13 8.78 -2.37 -15.69
C GLY A 13 7.88 -2.95 -16.78
N LEU A 14 6.70 -3.44 -16.41
CA LEU A 14 5.70 -3.89 -17.38
C LEU A 14 5.26 -2.76 -18.32
N SER A 15 5.06 -1.55 -17.78
CA SER A 15 4.73 -0.38 -18.61
C SER A 15 5.85 -0.02 -19.58
N ALA A 16 7.11 -0.11 -19.14
CA ALA A 16 8.27 0.10 -20.01
C ALA A 16 8.34 -0.99 -21.09
N ALA A 17 8.18 -2.26 -20.72
CA ALA A 17 8.15 -3.37 -21.67
C ALA A 17 7.03 -3.21 -22.71
N TRP A 18 5.83 -2.78 -22.28
CA TRP A 18 4.72 -2.49 -23.18
C TRP A 18 5.05 -1.37 -24.17
N ARG A 19 5.71 -0.30 -23.74
CA ARG A 19 6.14 0.79 -24.63
C ARG A 19 7.24 0.36 -25.62
N LEU A 20 8.11 -0.53 -25.19
CA LEU A 20 9.23 -1.05 -25.97
C LEU A 20 8.92 -2.38 -26.67
N ARG A 21 7.68 -2.84 -26.72
CA ARG A 21 7.30 -4.17 -27.21
C ARG A 21 7.66 -4.49 -28.66
N ASN A 22 7.97 -3.50 -29.45
CA ASN A 22 8.42 -3.66 -30.85
C ASN A 22 9.95 -3.67 -30.99
N TRP A 23 10.67 -3.60 -29.86
CA TRP A 23 12.14 -3.65 -29.80
C TRP A 23 12.57 -5.01 -29.24
N ASP A 24 13.83 -5.35 -29.44
CA ASP A 24 14.41 -6.58 -28.84
C ASP A 24 14.70 -6.34 -27.36
N VAL A 25 13.70 -6.61 -26.52
CA VAL A 25 13.77 -6.35 -25.06
C VAL A 25 13.70 -7.63 -24.26
N THR A 26 14.36 -7.62 -23.09
CA THR A 26 14.22 -8.66 -22.07
C THR A 26 13.84 -8.00 -20.73
N LEU A 27 12.81 -8.51 -20.05
CA LEU A 27 12.40 -8.11 -18.72
C LEU A 27 12.81 -9.20 -17.72
N LEU A 28 13.62 -8.82 -16.72
CA LEU A 28 14.09 -9.70 -15.66
C LEU A 28 13.33 -9.41 -14.37
N GLU A 29 12.62 -10.41 -13.84
CA GLU A 29 11.91 -10.35 -12.55
C GLU A 29 12.47 -11.38 -11.58
N SER A 30 12.82 -10.94 -10.39
CA SER A 30 13.42 -11.78 -9.35
C SER A 30 12.46 -12.78 -8.69
N GLY A 31 11.17 -12.58 -8.84
CA GLY A 31 10.14 -13.46 -8.29
C GLY A 31 9.54 -14.37 -9.35
N SER A 32 8.75 -15.33 -8.87
CA SER A 32 8.06 -16.32 -9.72
C SER A 32 6.81 -15.76 -10.42
N ARG A 33 6.54 -14.45 -10.32
CA ARG A 33 5.43 -13.76 -10.97
C ARG A 33 5.76 -12.29 -11.22
N VAL A 34 5.15 -11.72 -12.24
CA VAL A 34 5.13 -10.27 -12.46
C VAL A 34 4.05 -9.56 -11.61
N GLY A 35 4.04 -8.23 -11.64
CA GLY A 35 3.07 -7.37 -10.97
C GLY A 35 3.59 -6.70 -9.69
N GLY A 36 4.68 -7.21 -9.10
CA GLY A 36 5.28 -6.61 -7.90
C GLY A 36 4.27 -6.45 -6.77
N ARG A 37 3.98 -5.20 -6.38
CA ARG A 37 3.04 -4.83 -5.31
C ARG A 37 1.56 -4.81 -5.75
N ILE A 38 1.25 -5.12 -6.99
CA ILE A 38 -0.11 -5.40 -7.45
C ILE A 38 -0.34 -6.89 -7.31
N ARG A 39 -1.32 -7.26 -6.49
CA ARG A 39 -1.71 -8.65 -6.29
C ARG A 39 -3.18 -8.74 -5.93
N SER A 40 -3.92 -9.47 -6.76
CA SER A 40 -5.28 -9.91 -6.46
C SER A 40 -5.47 -11.34 -6.94
N GLU A 41 -6.44 -12.04 -6.36
CA GLU A 41 -6.77 -13.41 -6.72
C GLU A 41 -8.30 -13.56 -6.85
N ASN A 42 -8.74 -14.08 -7.96
CA ASN A 42 -10.16 -14.38 -8.17
C ASN A 42 -10.64 -15.49 -7.21
N ARG A 43 -11.83 -15.31 -6.66
CA ARG A 43 -12.52 -16.23 -5.76
C ARG A 43 -14.00 -16.27 -6.11
N GLY A 44 -14.31 -16.97 -7.18
CA GLY A 44 -15.68 -17.02 -7.72
C GLY A 44 -16.14 -15.65 -8.22
N ARG A 45 -17.25 -15.14 -7.66
CA ARG A 45 -17.80 -13.82 -8.01
C ARG A 45 -16.93 -12.66 -7.55
N TYR A 46 -16.23 -12.82 -6.43
CA TYR A 46 -15.40 -11.80 -5.81
C TYR A 46 -13.92 -12.05 -6.05
N PHE A 47 -13.07 -11.15 -5.59
CA PHE A 47 -11.63 -11.30 -5.62
C PHE A 47 -11.03 -10.84 -4.28
N LEU A 48 -9.93 -11.47 -3.88
CA LEU A 48 -9.07 -10.99 -2.80
C LEU A 48 -8.05 -10.00 -3.38
N ASN A 49 -7.76 -8.93 -2.66
CA ASN A 49 -6.78 -7.94 -3.08
C ASN A 49 -5.89 -7.52 -1.92
N TRP A 50 -4.58 -7.50 -2.15
CA TRP A 50 -3.57 -7.11 -1.16
C TRP A 50 -2.74 -5.90 -1.57
N GLY A 51 -2.97 -5.34 -2.75
CA GLY A 51 -2.14 -4.31 -3.34
C GLY A 51 -2.88 -3.06 -3.78
N GLY A 52 -2.34 -2.40 -4.80
CA GLY A 52 -2.98 -1.26 -5.43
C GLY A 52 -4.37 -1.62 -5.95
N HIS A 53 -5.35 -0.74 -5.76
CA HIS A 53 -6.74 -1.05 -6.06
C HIS A 53 -7.52 0.09 -6.72
N MET A 54 -6.93 1.27 -6.80
CA MET A 54 -7.59 2.46 -7.35
C MET A 54 -6.67 3.22 -8.29
N PHE A 55 -7.25 3.84 -9.30
CA PHE A 55 -6.55 4.74 -10.20
C PHE A 55 -7.46 5.90 -10.62
N ALA A 56 -6.85 6.98 -11.11
CA ALA A 56 -7.58 8.10 -11.67
C ALA A 56 -7.91 7.83 -13.14
N GLY A 57 -9.14 8.09 -13.52
CA GLY A 57 -9.57 8.07 -14.92
C GLY A 57 -9.04 9.27 -15.72
N GLY A 58 -9.66 9.51 -16.87
CA GLY A 58 -9.34 10.66 -17.73
C GLY A 58 -7.96 10.55 -18.43
N LYS A 59 -7.29 11.67 -18.64
CA LYS A 59 -6.01 11.73 -19.36
C LYS A 59 -4.82 11.42 -18.44
N THR A 60 -4.74 10.19 -17.93
CA THR A 60 -3.62 9.71 -17.12
C THR A 60 -2.86 8.58 -17.82
N ALA A 61 -1.56 8.45 -17.55
CA ALA A 61 -0.75 7.36 -18.12
C ALA A 61 -1.31 5.98 -17.78
N THR A 62 -1.82 5.80 -16.55
CA THR A 62 -2.45 4.55 -16.13
C THR A 62 -3.71 4.27 -16.94
N ASN A 63 -4.58 5.25 -17.12
CA ASN A 63 -5.81 5.06 -17.90
C ASN A 63 -5.52 4.80 -19.40
N SER A 64 -4.48 5.44 -19.97
CA SER A 64 -4.04 5.14 -21.34
C SER A 64 -3.58 3.69 -21.46
N LEU A 65 -2.76 3.21 -20.49
CA LEU A 65 -2.29 1.83 -20.48
C LEU A 65 -3.45 0.83 -20.38
N ILE A 66 -4.43 1.09 -19.51
CA ILE A 66 -5.64 0.26 -19.34
C ILE A 66 -6.43 0.20 -20.65
N THR A 67 -6.55 1.31 -21.36
CA THR A 67 -7.24 1.38 -22.65
C THR A 67 -6.48 0.62 -23.74
N GLU A 68 -5.16 0.81 -23.82
CA GLU A 68 -4.30 0.15 -24.83
C GLU A 68 -4.21 -1.38 -24.63
N THR A 69 -4.32 -1.84 -23.40
CA THR A 69 -4.34 -3.28 -23.07
C THR A 69 -5.73 -3.88 -23.01
N GLU A 70 -6.76 -3.11 -23.38
CA GLU A 70 -8.17 -3.51 -23.36
C GLU A 70 -8.63 -4.06 -22.01
N THR A 71 -7.96 -3.64 -20.93
CA THR A 71 -8.28 -4.09 -19.58
C THR A 71 -9.60 -3.48 -19.11
N ARG A 72 -10.54 -4.31 -18.65
CA ARG A 72 -11.84 -3.83 -18.16
C ARG A 72 -11.70 -3.10 -16.84
N SER A 73 -12.26 -1.91 -16.77
CA SER A 73 -12.28 -1.09 -15.55
C SER A 73 -13.67 -0.53 -15.29
N THR A 74 -13.97 -0.26 -14.03
CA THR A 74 -15.24 0.31 -13.61
C THR A 74 -15.03 1.51 -12.68
N GLU A 75 -16.01 2.39 -12.64
CA GLU A 75 -16.08 3.38 -11.55
C GLU A 75 -16.31 2.66 -10.22
N ILE A 76 -15.73 3.21 -9.17
CA ILE A 76 -15.89 2.66 -7.83
C ILE A 76 -17.22 3.18 -7.27
N PRO A 77 -18.22 2.31 -7.08
CA PRO A 77 -19.47 2.73 -6.45
C PRO A 77 -19.26 2.94 -4.97
N GLY A 78 -19.94 3.95 -4.42
CA GLY A 78 -19.86 4.30 -3.00
C GLY A 78 -18.91 5.45 -2.72
N LEU A 79 -18.78 5.73 -1.44
CA LEU A 79 -18.07 6.90 -0.94
C LEU A 79 -16.71 6.50 -0.35
N LEU A 80 -15.71 7.35 -0.59
CA LEU A 80 -14.38 7.21 0.04
C LEU A 80 -14.30 7.85 1.43
N SER A 81 -15.37 8.48 1.91
CA SER A 81 -15.44 9.28 3.14
C SER A 81 -16.36 8.67 4.20
N ALA A 82 -16.34 7.37 4.39
CA ALA A 82 -17.00 6.74 5.52
C ALA A 82 -16.02 6.59 6.71
N ILE A 83 -16.58 6.61 7.93
CA ILE A 83 -15.82 6.44 9.17
C ILE A 83 -16.60 5.61 10.16
N SER A 84 -15.92 4.71 10.86
CA SER A 84 -16.44 3.97 12.02
C SER A 84 -15.62 4.34 13.25
N MET A 85 -16.21 5.11 14.19
CA MET A 85 -15.52 5.63 15.35
C MET A 85 -16.46 5.72 16.56
N ASN A 86 -15.96 5.35 17.74
CA ASN A 86 -16.69 5.41 19.01
C ASN A 86 -18.09 4.77 18.95
N GLY A 87 -18.19 3.58 18.31
CA GLY A 87 -19.45 2.83 18.16
C GLY A 87 -20.42 3.38 17.10
N LYS A 88 -20.07 4.44 16.38
CA LYS A 88 -20.90 5.02 15.33
C LYS A 88 -20.24 4.93 13.96
N MET A 89 -21.02 4.48 12.97
CA MET A 89 -20.64 4.53 11.57
C MET A 89 -21.31 5.72 10.87
N LEU A 90 -20.52 6.54 10.21
CA LEU A 90 -21.02 7.62 9.36
C LEU A 90 -20.66 7.28 7.91
N ILE A 91 -21.67 7.30 7.04
CA ILE A 91 -21.51 7.09 5.61
C ILE A 91 -22.06 8.32 4.90
N GLY A 92 -21.19 8.96 4.12
CA GLY A 92 -21.52 10.16 3.38
C GLY A 92 -21.76 11.42 4.23
N GLY A 93 -22.04 12.49 3.52
CA GLY A 93 -22.05 13.84 4.04
C GLY A 93 -20.67 14.49 4.03
N PRO A 94 -20.62 15.81 4.12
CA PRO A 94 -19.36 16.54 4.10
C PRO A 94 -18.52 16.21 5.32
N VAL A 95 -17.23 15.98 5.14
CA VAL A 95 -16.28 15.63 6.24
C VAL A 95 -16.24 16.72 7.31
N GLN A 96 -16.53 17.98 6.95
CA GLN A 96 -16.65 19.11 7.87
C GLN A 96 -17.78 18.93 8.90
N SER A 97 -18.77 18.07 8.61
CA SER A 97 -19.87 17.76 9.54
C SER A 97 -19.51 16.70 10.58
N TYR A 98 -18.40 15.98 10.43
CA TYR A 98 -18.02 14.89 11.32
C TYR A 98 -17.85 15.28 12.79
N PRO A 99 -17.26 16.45 13.13
CA PRO A 99 -17.17 16.88 14.52
C PRO A 99 -18.52 17.00 15.22
N PHE A 100 -19.60 17.24 14.47
CA PHE A 100 -20.96 17.40 15.01
C PHE A 100 -21.77 16.11 14.99
N ARG A 101 -21.38 15.14 14.16
CA ARG A 101 -22.11 13.87 13.97
C ARG A 101 -21.51 12.71 14.75
N LEU A 102 -20.22 12.76 15.09
CA LEU A 102 -19.52 11.77 15.91
C LEU A 102 -19.80 11.97 17.40
N PRO A 103 -19.87 10.89 18.19
CA PRO A 103 -20.01 10.96 19.64
C PRO A 103 -18.65 11.24 20.28
N VAL A 104 -18.28 12.51 20.32
CA VAL A 104 -17.00 13.02 20.84
C VAL A 104 -17.24 14.12 21.88
N SER A 105 -16.26 14.33 22.76
CA SER A 105 -16.30 15.38 23.76
C SER A 105 -16.29 16.80 23.13
N MET A 106 -16.70 17.82 23.88
CA MET A 106 -16.61 19.21 23.42
C MET A 106 -15.17 19.64 23.17
N LYS A 107 -14.20 19.13 23.95
CA LYS A 107 -12.76 19.36 23.75
C LYS A 107 -12.29 18.77 22.43
N ASP A 108 -12.68 17.53 22.14
CA ASP A 108 -12.32 16.87 20.89
C ASP A 108 -12.96 17.55 19.68
N ARG A 109 -14.22 17.94 19.80
CA ARG A 109 -14.95 18.69 18.78
C ARG A 109 -14.24 20.00 18.44
N ALA A 110 -13.86 20.79 19.43
CA ALA A 110 -13.12 22.03 19.23
C ALA A 110 -11.76 21.78 18.56
N SER A 111 -11.04 20.74 18.99
CA SER A 111 -9.77 20.33 18.37
C SER A 111 -9.94 19.90 16.91
N MET A 112 -10.97 19.11 16.59
CA MET A 112 -11.31 18.69 15.23
C MET A 112 -11.65 19.87 14.32
N ILE A 113 -12.44 20.83 14.83
CA ILE A 113 -12.84 22.03 14.05
C ILE A 113 -11.61 22.87 13.74
N ARG A 114 -10.77 23.15 14.75
CA ARG A 114 -9.54 23.94 14.58
C ARG A 114 -8.60 23.29 13.54
N ALA A 115 -8.30 22.01 13.71
CA ALA A 115 -7.43 21.27 12.81
C ALA A 115 -8.03 21.13 11.41
N GLY A 116 -9.33 20.85 11.32
CA GLY A 116 -10.05 20.71 10.06
C GLY A 116 -10.08 22.02 9.26
N ALA A 117 -10.32 23.16 9.93
CA ALA A 117 -10.29 24.46 9.27
C ALA A 117 -8.91 24.79 8.69
N LYS A 118 -7.83 24.51 9.47
CA LYS A 118 -6.45 24.72 9.03
C LYS A 118 -6.12 23.85 7.82
N VAL A 119 -6.39 22.54 7.89
CA VAL A 119 -6.15 21.62 6.79
C VAL A 119 -6.97 21.99 5.56
N SER A 120 -8.25 22.40 5.72
CA SER A 120 -9.11 22.80 4.60
C SER A 120 -8.55 24.01 3.83
N ALA A 121 -8.08 25.04 4.56
CA ALA A 121 -7.45 26.20 3.94
C ALA A 121 -6.20 25.81 3.13
N ASP A 122 -5.35 24.95 3.70
CA ASP A 122 -4.10 24.56 3.06
C ASP A 122 -4.29 23.52 1.96
N VAL A 123 -5.36 22.72 1.97
CA VAL A 123 -5.75 21.87 0.83
C VAL A 123 -6.10 22.72 -0.39
N LEU A 124 -6.76 23.87 -0.22
CA LEU A 124 -7.01 24.81 -1.32
C LEU A 124 -5.70 25.42 -1.87
N ARG A 125 -4.76 25.77 -0.98
CA ARG A 125 -3.42 26.23 -1.38
C ARG A 125 -2.66 25.14 -2.12
N TYR A 126 -2.72 23.89 -1.65
CA TYR A 126 -2.12 22.72 -2.29
C TYR A 126 -2.71 22.48 -3.68
N ALA A 127 -4.04 22.57 -3.83
CA ALA A 127 -4.68 22.44 -5.14
C ALA A 127 -4.14 23.44 -6.17
N ASN A 128 -3.83 24.66 -5.74
CA ASN A 128 -3.14 25.65 -6.60
C ASN A 128 -1.66 25.27 -6.85
N ALA A 129 -0.99 24.69 -5.85
CA ALA A 129 0.39 24.23 -6.00
C ALA A 129 0.53 23.06 -6.99
N VAL A 130 -0.44 22.16 -7.10
CA VAL A 130 -0.39 21.00 -8.02
C VAL A 130 -0.98 21.30 -9.41
N ARG A 131 -1.65 22.46 -9.59
CA ARG A 131 -2.30 22.82 -10.84
C ARG A 131 -1.29 22.89 -11.99
N LEU A 132 -1.66 22.35 -13.16
CA LEU A 132 -0.90 22.54 -14.40
C LEU A 132 -0.91 24.02 -14.80
N ARG A 133 0.24 24.56 -15.11
CA ARG A 133 0.40 25.94 -15.61
C ARG A 133 0.85 25.91 -17.07
N PRO A 134 0.34 26.84 -17.92
CA PRO A 134 0.85 26.99 -19.27
C PRO A 134 2.37 27.22 -19.24
N ASN A 135 3.11 26.60 -20.15
CA ASN A 135 4.55 26.79 -20.34
C ASN A 135 5.44 26.42 -19.14
N GLU A 136 4.92 25.67 -18.18
CA GLU A 136 5.69 25.13 -17.06
C GLU A 136 6.23 23.75 -17.41
N SER A 137 7.54 23.51 -17.20
CA SER A 137 8.11 22.16 -17.37
C SER A 137 7.66 21.21 -16.24
N SER A 138 7.78 19.91 -16.49
CA SER A 138 7.47 18.89 -15.49
C SER A 138 8.34 19.04 -14.23
N GLU A 139 9.61 19.38 -14.41
CA GLU A 139 10.59 19.59 -13.32
C GLU A 139 10.22 20.80 -12.48
N MET A 140 9.88 21.93 -13.10
CA MET A 140 9.43 23.14 -12.39
C MET A 140 8.16 22.86 -11.57
N ARG A 141 7.23 22.10 -12.13
CA ARG A 141 6.01 21.70 -11.41
C ARG A 141 6.32 20.78 -10.24
N GLN A 142 7.17 19.79 -10.45
CA GLN A 142 7.59 18.87 -9.37
C GLN A 142 8.31 19.63 -8.25
N GLN A 143 9.20 20.54 -8.58
CA GLN A 143 9.88 21.39 -7.59
C GLN A 143 8.89 22.23 -6.79
N ARG A 144 7.92 22.86 -7.45
CA ARG A 144 6.87 23.64 -6.78
C ARG A 144 6.00 22.81 -5.84
N ILE A 145 5.70 21.57 -6.20
CA ILE A 145 4.97 20.63 -5.34
C ILE A 145 5.85 20.21 -4.16
N TYR A 146 7.12 19.91 -4.42
CA TYR A 146 8.09 19.54 -3.41
C TYR A 146 8.30 20.65 -2.38
N ASP A 147 8.41 21.90 -2.81
CA ASP A 147 8.65 23.05 -1.94
C ASP A 147 7.42 23.40 -1.07
N PHE A 148 6.24 22.91 -1.44
CA PHE A 148 5.02 23.21 -0.70
C PHE A 148 5.04 22.58 0.69
N GLU A 149 5.23 23.41 1.73
CA GLU A 149 5.22 23.01 3.15
C GLU A 149 6.18 21.84 3.47
N ASN A 150 7.30 21.73 2.77
CA ASN A 150 8.26 20.64 2.95
C ASN A 150 9.26 20.90 4.09
N GLY A 151 9.39 22.13 4.57
CA GLY A 151 10.35 22.53 5.59
C GLY A 151 9.99 22.13 7.03
N ARG A 152 8.85 21.47 7.26
CA ARG A 152 8.40 21.02 8.59
C ARG A 152 7.62 19.72 8.52
N SER A 153 7.55 19.01 9.65
CA SER A 153 6.74 17.80 9.76
C SER A 153 5.24 18.12 9.76
N PHE A 154 4.42 17.12 9.44
CA PHE A 154 2.96 17.25 9.57
C PHE A 154 2.54 17.40 11.05
N ALA A 155 3.26 16.77 11.98
CA ALA A 155 3.02 16.94 13.42
C ALA A 155 3.22 18.40 13.85
N ASP A 156 4.33 19.04 13.45
CA ASP A 156 4.60 20.47 13.74
C ASP A 156 3.56 21.38 13.06
N TYR A 157 3.19 21.02 11.83
CA TYR A 157 2.17 21.75 11.09
C TYR A 157 0.82 21.74 11.79
N ILE A 158 0.29 20.56 12.14
CA ILE A 158 -1.06 20.46 12.70
C ILE A 158 -1.12 20.90 14.17
N GLY A 159 -0.01 20.76 14.89
CA GLY A 159 0.12 21.01 16.31
C GLY A 159 -0.59 19.95 17.17
N PRO A 160 -0.63 20.16 18.51
CA PRO A 160 -1.21 19.18 19.41
C PRO A 160 -2.72 19.00 19.16
N LEU A 161 -3.13 17.75 19.07
CA LEU A 161 -4.53 17.32 18.93
C LEU A 161 -5.00 16.62 20.21
N SER A 162 -6.29 16.69 20.49
CA SER A 162 -6.92 15.83 21.49
C SER A 162 -7.04 14.39 20.95
N GLU A 163 -7.30 13.42 21.82
CA GLU A 163 -7.26 12.00 21.48
C GLU A 163 -8.15 11.62 20.29
N ASP A 164 -9.43 12.03 20.34
CA ASP A 164 -10.38 11.72 19.27
C ASP A 164 -10.09 12.50 17.98
N ALA A 165 -9.55 13.72 18.11
CA ALA A 165 -9.13 14.49 16.94
C ALA A 165 -7.90 13.84 16.27
N GLU A 166 -6.90 13.42 17.03
CA GLU A 166 -5.76 12.68 16.48
C GLU A 166 -6.23 11.39 15.80
N ALA A 167 -7.09 10.62 16.44
CA ALA A 167 -7.66 9.39 15.89
C ALA A 167 -8.40 9.63 14.57
N LEU A 168 -9.13 10.74 14.43
CA LEU A 168 -9.83 11.10 13.18
C LEU A 168 -8.87 11.41 12.03
N PHE A 169 -7.78 12.14 12.31
CA PHE A 169 -6.84 12.57 11.27
C PHE A 169 -5.84 11.48 10.89
N ARG A 170 -5.45 10.62 11.83
CA ARG A 170 -4.42 9.59 11.66
C ARG A 170 -4.63 8.65 10.47
N PRO A 171 -5.82 8.07 10.18
CA PRO A 171 -6.00 7.15 9.05
C PRO A 171 -5.69 7.76 7.68
N THR A 172 -5.85 9.06 7.52
CA THR A 172 -5.50 9.76 6.29
C THR A 172 -3.99 9.93 6.15
N ILE A 173 -3.32 10.36 7.21
CA ILE A 173 -1.88 10.64 7.22
C ILE A 173 -1.08 9.34 7.07
N THR A 174 -1.44 8.32 7.81
CA THR A 174 -0.72 7.04 7.83
C THR A 174 -0.84 6.23 6.54
N ARG A 175 -1.62 6.69 5.56
CA ARG A 175 -1.60 6.15 4.18
C ARG A 175 -0.23 6.27 3.50
N SER A 176 0.60 7.21 3.96
CA SER A 176 1.99 7.34 3.52
C SER A 176 2.92 6.26 4.08
N ALA A 177 2.43 5.42 5.03
CA ALA A 177 3.24 4.52 5.85
C ALA A 177 4.32 5.25 6.68
N ALA A 178 4.07 6.52 7.02
CA ALA A 178 4.91 7.33 7.89
C ALA A 178 4.09 7.86 9.08
N ASP A 179 4.75 8.07 10.21
CA ASP A 179 4.15 8.79 11.33
C ASP A 179 4.11 10.31 11.03
N PRO A 180 3.22 11.07 11.68
CA PRO A 180 3.08 12.52 11.43
C PRO A 180 4.36 13.33 11.63
N ASP A 181 5.25 12.89 12.51
CA ASP A 181 6.56 13.51 12.78
C ASP A 181 7.62 13.21 11.72
N GLN A 182 7.41 12.18 10.91
CA GLN A 182 8.28 11.76 9.82
C GLN A 182 7.79 12.23 8.44
N LEU A 183 6.53 12.64 8.34
CA LEU A 183 5.90 13.06 7.10
C LEU A 183 6.03 14.57 6.91
N ALA A 184 6.50 15.03 5.76
CA ALA A 184 6.46 16.45 5.42
C ALA A 184 5.02 16.99 5.40
N ALA A 185 4.81 18.21 5.89
CA ALA A 185 3.48 18.79 6.00
C ALA A 185 2.77 18.86 4.64
N GLY A 186 3.48 19.23 3.57
CA GLY A 186 2.93 19.29 2.23
C GLY A 186 2.42 17.95 1.72
N ALA A 187 3.15 16.85 1.99
CA ALA A 187 2.71 15.51 1.66
C ALA A 187 1.45 15.10 2.44
N GLY A 188 1.39 15.42 3.74
CA GLY A 188 0.21 15.19 4.57
C GLY A 188 -1.01 15.94 4.07
N ILE A 189 -0.88 17.23 3.74
CA ILE A 189 -1.95 18.06 3.16
C ILE A 189 -2.41 17.47 1.81
N GLY A 190 -1.47 16.98 0.99
CA GLY A 190 -1.77 16.31 -0.27
C GLY A 190 -2.63 15.06 -0.10
N TYR A 191 -2.41 14.27 0.97
CA TYR A 191 -3.27 13.13 1.29
C TYR A 191 -4.71 13.55 1.66
N PHE A 192 -4.88 14.66 2.37
CA PHE A 192 -6.23 15.19 2.64
C PHE A 192 -6.90 15.67 1.36
N SER A 193 -6.17 16.34 0.46
CA SER A 193 -6.68 16.71 -0.86
C SER A 193 -7.20 15.51 -1.65
N LEU A 194 -6.45 14.40 -1.62
CA LEU A 194 -6.81 13.15 -2.28
C LEU A 194 -8.06 12.50 -1.67
N VAL A 195 -8.12 12.41 -0.32
CA VAL A 195 -9.23 11.73 0.39
C VAL A 195 -10.50 12.55 0.33
N TRP A 196 -10.41 13.87 0.41
CA TRP A 196 -11.58 14.75 0.31
C TRP A 196 -12.04 14.96 -1.15
N ASN A 197 -11.35 14.30 -2.10
CA ASN A 197 -11.69 14.29 -3.52
C ASN A 197 -11.84 15.69 -4.12
N ILE A 198 -10.91 16.58 -3.77
CA ILE A 198 -10.84 17.91 -4.36
C ILE A 198 -10.11 17.81 -5.70
N GLY A 199 -10.90 17.61 -6.77
CA GLY A 199 -10.41 17.42 -8.13
C GLY A 199 -10.73 16.04 -8.71
N GLN A 200 -9.99 15.61 -9.75
CA GLN A 200 -10.10 14.24 -10.30
C GLN A 200 -9.39 13.26 -9.38
N GLY A 201 -10.11 12.70 -8.42
CA GLY A 201 -9.60 11.73 -7.47
C GLY A 201 -9.47 10.32 -8.03
N LEU A 202 -8.98 9.41 -7.21
CA LEU A 202 -8.95 7.98 -7.49
C LEU A 202 -10.39 7.45 -7.42
N ASN A 203 -11.00 7.21 -8.57
CA ASN A 203 -12.42 6.85 -8.68
C ASN A 203 -12.69 5.59 -9.50
N ARG A 204 -11.66 4.93 -10.01
CA ARG A 204 -11.78 3.72 -10.84
C ARG A 204 -10.97 2.57 -10.27
N SER A 205 -11.43 1.34 -10.58
CA SER A 205 -10.72 0.10 -10.29
C SER A 205 -10.78 -0.86 -11.48
N ILE A 206 -9.92 -1.86 -11.47
CA ILE A 206 -9.92 -2.93 -12.48
C ILE A 206 -10.99 -3.95 -12.12
N SER A 207 -11.85 -4.26 -13.09
CA SER A 207 -12.88 -5.29 -12.94
C SER A 207 -12.23 -6.67 -12.74
N GLY A 208 -12.72 -7.43 -11.75
CA GLY A 208 -12.16 -8.73 -11.39
C GLY A 208 -10.84 -8.68 -10.61
N GLY A 209 -10.35 -7.49 -10.29
CA GLY A 209 -9.15 -7.28 -9.48
C GLY A 209 -7.95 -6.73 -10.25
N PRO A 210 -7.06 -6.00 -9.56
CA PRO A 210 -5.94 -5.31 -10.20
C PRO A 210 -4.93 -6.21 -10.93
N SER A 211 -4.83 -7.50 -10.58
CA SER A 211 -3.95 -8.44 -11.30
C SER A 211 -4.34 -8.62 -12.76
N ASN A 212 -5.61 -8.40 -13.13
CA ASN A 212 -6.04 -8.48 -14.52
C ASN A 212 -5.32 -7.46 -15.42
N LEU A 213 -4.99 -6.27 -14.91
CA LEU A 213 -4.15 -5.32 -15.67
C LEU A 213 -2.73 -5.87 -15.88
N VAL A 214 -2.15 -6.46 -14.83
CA VAL A 214 -0.81 -7.08 -14.91
C VAL A 214 -0.80 -8.18 -15.98
N GLU A 215 -1.79 -9.04 -15.97
CA GLU A 215 -1.96 -10.14 -16.91
C GLU A 215 -2.18 -9.64 -18.34
N SER A 216 -3.04 -8.62 -18.54
CA SER A 216 -3.27 -8.02 -19.85
C SER A 216 -2.02 -7.40 -20.46
N ILE A 217 -1.13 -6.82 -19.65
CA ILE A 217 0.16 -6.29 -20.12
C ILE A 217 1.14 -7.43 -20.41
N ALA A 218 1.22 -8.41 -19.51
CA ALA A 218 2.23 -9.47 -19.58
C ALA A 218 1.94 -10.52 -20.65
N ALA A 219 0.67 -10.82 -20.94
CA ALA A 219 0.30 -11.88 -21.87
C ALA A 219 0.95 -11.75 -23.25
N PRO A 220 0.95 -10.59 -23.94
CA PRO A 220 1.61 -10.44 -25.23
C PRO A 220 3.13 -10.30 -25.13
N LEU A 221 3.71 -10.22 -23.92
CA LEU A 221 5.13 -10.03 -23.66
C LEU A 221 5.83 -11.27 -23.08
N GLN A 222 5.15 -12.42 -23.04
CA GLN A 222 5.63 -13.63 -22.34
C GLN A 222 7.03 -14.05 -22.77
N GLU A 223 7.35 -14.00 -24.07
CA GLU A 223 8.65 -14.38 -24.60
C GLU A 223 9.80 -13.45 -24.17
N SER A 224 9.46 -12.21 -23.82
CA SER A 224 10.41 -11.20 -23.33
C SER A 224 10.59 -11.21 -21.81
N ILE A 225 9.78 -11.97 -21.06
CA ILE A 225 9.77 -11.98 -19.59
C ILE A 225 10.52 -13.21 -19.07
N GLN A 226 11.51 -12.97 -18.22
CA GLN A 226 12.20 -14.02 -17.47
C GLN A 226 11.90 -13.87 -15.98
N LEU A 227 11.26 -14.87 -15.41
CA LEU A 227 10.95 -14.98 -13.98
C LEU A 227 12.09 -15.68 -13.24
N ASP A 228 12.10 -15.53 -11.91
CA ASP A 228 13.14 -16.07 -11.02
C ASP A 228 14.57 -15.62 -11.40
N ALA A 229 14.65 -14.54 -12.19
CA ALA A 229 15.88 -13.95 -12.71
C ALA A 229 16.31 -12.76 -11.85
N LYS A 230 17.16 -13.01 -10.86
CA LYS A 230 17.60 -12.02 -9.86
C LYS A 230 18.82 -11.25 -10.34
N VAL A 231 18.62 -10.03 -10.81
CA VAL A 231 19.73 -9.13 -11.17
C VAL A 231 20.51 -8.75 -9.89
N HIS A 232 21.83 -8.87 -9.96
CA HIS A 232 22.73 -8.52 -8.87
C HIS A 232 23.77 -7.46 -9.23
N GLU A 233 24.01 -7.22 -10.53
CA GLU A 233 24.96 -6.22 -10.99
C GLU A 233 24.57 -5.65 -12.36
N ILE A 234 24.78 -4.35 -12.54
CA ILE A 234 24.63 -3.62 -13.80
C ILE A 234 25.87 -2.76 -13.97
N VAL A 235 26.57 -2.91 -15.09
CA VAL A 235 27.83 -2.22 -15.39
C VAL A 235 27.70 -1.51 -16.73
N HIS A 236 27.97 -0.22 -16.77
CA HIS A 236 28.10 0.54 -18.01
C HIS A 236 29.47 0.26 -18.66
N LYS A 237 29.43 0.02 -19.95
CA LYS A 237 30.59 -0.01 -20.82
C LYS A 237 30.56 1.24 -21.71
N LYS A 238 31.56 1.37 -22.57
CA LYS A 238 31.69 2.54 -23.45
C LYS A 238 30.46 2.74 -24.35
N ASP A 239 29.88 1.69 -24.85
CA ASP A 239 28.87 1.65 -25.92
C ASP A 239 27.65 0.76 -25.60
N HIS A 240 27.66 0.05 -24.48
CA HIS A 240 26.58 -0.85 -24.05
C HIS A 240 26.52 -0.99 -22.52
N VAL A 241 25.52 -1.69 -22.04
CA VAL A 241 25.33 -2.04 -20.62
C VAL A 241 25.37 -3.56 -20.48
N VAL A 242 26.06 -4.04 -19.46
CA VAL A 242 26.09 -5.44 -19.08
C VAL A 242 25.23 -5.65 -17.85
N VAL A 243 24.24 -6.54 -17.94
CA VAL A 243 23.34 -6.90 -16.83
C VAL A 243 23.62 -8.34 -16.41
N ARG A 244 24.06 -8.53 -15.16
CA ARG A 244 24.33 -9.84 -14.58
C ARG A 244 23.21 -10.24 -13.64
N TYR A 245 22.72 -11.46 -13.81
CA TYR A 245 21.63 -12.00 -13.01
C TYR A 245 21.83 -13.49 -12.73
N ARG A 246 21.17 -13.98 -11.69
CA ARG A 246 21.14 -15.39 -11.31
C ARG A 246 19.74 -15.95 -11.55
N GLN A 247 19.67 -17.08 -12.24
CA GLN A 247 18.47 -17.87 -12.47
C GLN A 247 18.82 -19.35 -12.32
N ASP A 248 18.02 -20.13 -11.62
CA ASP A 248 18.26 -21.56 -11.34
C ASP A 248 19.67 -21.84 -10.75
N ASP A 249 20.14 -20.94 -9.86
CA ASP A 249 21.48 -20.95 -9.26
C ASP A 249 22.65 -20.80 -10.25
N ILE A 250 22.38 -20.47 -11.50
CA ILE A 250 23.36 -20.21 -12.53
C ILE A 250 23.47 -18.69 -12.76
N ASP A 251 24.70 -18.21 -12.87
CA ASP A 251 24.97 -16.81 -13.24
C ASP A 251 24.91 -16.64 -14.76
N HIS A 252 24.16 -15.63 -15.17
CA HIS A 252 23.95 -15.25 -16.56
C HIS A 252 24.34 -13.79 -16.79
N GLU A 253 24.62 -13.46 -18.05
CA GLU A 253 24.94 -12.09 -18.48
C GLU A 253 24.17 -11.76 -19.77
N ILE A 254 23.62 -10.53 -19.83
CA ILE A 254 22.98 -9.99 -21.04
C ILE A 254 23.59 -8.62 -21.34
N GLU A 255 24.01 -8.42 -22.59
CA GLU A 255 24.42 -7.13 -23.10
C GLU A 255 23.24 -6.41 -23.78
N ALA A 256 23.12 -5.11 -23.53
CA ALA A 256 22.07 -4.27 -24.11
C ALA A 256 22.58 -2.85 -24.42
N LEU A 257 21.90 -2.17 -25.34
CA LEU A 257 22.17 -0.74 -25.61
C LEU A 257 21.73 0.14 -24.44
N SER A 258 20.70 -0.30 -23.70
CA SER A 258 20.16 0.46 -22.56
C SER A 258 19.58 -0.45 -21.49
N VAL A 259 19.43 0.10 -20.27
CA VAL A 259 18.76 -0.57 -19.15
C VAL A 259 17.71 0.33 -18.52
N VAL A 260 16.54 -0.24 -18.22
CA VAL A 260 15.47 0.42 -17.46
C VAL A 260 15.42 -0.16 -16.06
N LEU A 261 15.77 0.63 -15.05
CA LEU A 261 15.69 0.25 -13.64
C LEU A 261 14.27 0.51 -13.12
N ALA A 262 13.49 -0.55 -12.96
CA ALA A 262 12.11 -0.52 -12.45
C ALA A 262 11.98 -1.18 -11.07
N THR A 263 13.08 -1.22 -10.31
CA THR A 263 13.16 -1.78 -8.97
C THR A 263 13.00 -0.71 -7.89
N PRO A 264 12.70 -1.07 -6.62
CA PRO A 264 12.77 -0.15 -5.51
C PRO A 264 14.17 0.48 -5.39
N ALA A 265 14.25 1.72 -4.91
CA ALA A 265 15.50 2.46 -4.73
C ALA A 265 16.53 1.69 -3.88
N THR A 266 16.05 0.97 -2.85
CA THR A 266 16.86 0.09 -2.01
C THR A 266 17.51 -1.09 -2.74
N VAL A 267 17.01 -1.44 -3.91
CA VAL A 267 17.63 -2.45 -4.80
C VAL A 267 18.49 -1.73 -5.83
N ALA A 268 17.93 -0.71 -6.49
CA ALA A 268 18.60 0.03 -7.57
C ALA A 268 20.01 0.51 -7.18
N HIS A 269 20.17 1.14 -5.99
CA HIS A 269 21.47 1.66 -5.54
C HIS A 269 22.52 0.57 -5.31
N ARG A 270 22.10 -0.68 -5.10
CA ARG A 270 23.02 -1.80 -4.87
C ARG A 270 23.46 -2.47 -6.16
N ILE A 271 22.54 -2.58 -7.14
CA ILE A 271 22.80 -3.31 -8.38
C ILE A 271 23.42 -2.44 -9.48
N ALA A 272 23.15 -1.14 -9.50
CA ALA A 272 23.77 -0.19 -10.42
C ALA A 272 25.09 0.32 -9.82
N VAL A 273 26.13 -0.49 -9.93
CA VAL A 273 27.39 -0.30 -9.17
C VAL A 273 28.22 0.92 -9.62
N ASP A 274 28.06 1.34 -10.85
CA ASP A 274 28.75 2.47 -11.47
C ASP A 274 27.88 3.73 -11.66
N LEU A 275 26.71 3.76 -10.98
CA LEU A 275 25.91 4.96 -10.94
C LEU A 275 26.67 6.08 -10.23
N GLN A 276 26.53 7.31 -10.73
CA GLN A 276 27.12 8.51 -10.11
C GLN A 276 26.84 8.54 -8.60
N GLU A 277 27.88 8.88 -7.81
CA GLU A 277 27.82 8.74 -6.34
C GLU A 277 26.68 9.55 -5.70
N ASP A 278 26.43 10.78 -6.18
CA ASP A 278 25.33 11.63 -5.74
C ASP A 278 23.95 10.96 -5.94
N LYS A 279 23.75 10.30 -7.07
CA LYS A 279 22.52 9.55 -7.37
C LYS A 279 22.39 8.29 -6.52
N ARG A 280 23.51 7.58 -6.34
CA ARG A 280 23.57 6.38 -5.52
C ARG A 280 23.27 6.68 -4.06
N GLU A 281 23.86 7.76 -3.54
CA GLU A 281 23.60 8.26 -2.19
C GLU A 281 22.14 8.68 -2.03
N ALA A 282 21.59 9.42 -2.99
CA ALA A 282 20.17 9.83 -2.97
C ALA A 282 19.22 8.61 -2.94
N LEU A 283 19.46 7.59 -3.76
CA LEU A 283 18.69 6.36 -3.76
C LEU A 283 18.81 5.60 -2.42
N SER A 284 19.98 5.59 -1.79
CA SER A 284 20.19 4.91 -0.51
C SER A 284 19.43 5.54 0.65
N LYS A 285 19.14 6.85 0.55
CA LYS A 285 18.40 7.62 1.56
C LYS A 285 16.87 7.45 1.47
N ILE A 286 16.37 6.83 0.39
CA ILE A 286 14.92 6.59 0.24
C ILE A 286 14.47 5.49 1.20
N VAL A 287 13.57 5.86 2.12
CA VAL A 287 12.99 4.96 3.12
C VAL A 287 11.61 4.51 2.67
N TYR A 288 11.35 3.21 2.74
CA TYR A 288 10.03 2.63 2.51
C TYR A 288 9.37 2.32 3.85
N GLY A 289 8.21 2.90 4.08
CA GLY A 289 7.41 2.59 5.26
C GLY A 289 6.81 1.19 5.19
N PRO A 290 6.80 0.42 6.30
CA PRO A 290 6.18 -0.89 6.36
C PRO A 290 4.65 -0.78 6.30
N TYR A 291 4.02 -1.72 5.61
CA TYR A 291 2.58 -1.74 5.40
C TYR A 291 2.04 -3.16 5.51
N VAL A 292 0.96 -3.34 6.27
CA VAL A 292 0.25 -4.61 6.40
C VAL A 292 -1.07 -4.52 5.67
N SER A 293 -1.31 -5.45 4.78
CA SER A 293 -2.57 -5.58 4.04
C SER A 293 -3.13 -6.99 4.25
N ALA A 294 -4.43 -7.07 4.55
CA ALA A 294 -5.14 -8.33 4.64
C ALA A 294 -6.41 -8.28 3.80
N ALA A 295 -6.75 -9.40 3.18
CA ALA A 295 -7.93 -9.53 2.34
C ALA A 295 -8.82 -10.67 2.85
N PHE A 296 -10.13 -10.45 2.83
CA PHE A 296 -11.13 -11.39 3.35
C PHE A 296 -12.30 -11.50 2.38
N LEU A 297 -12.84 -12.71 2.24
CA LEU A 297 -14.17 -12.92 1.72
C LEU A 297 -15.15 -12.86 2.88
N THR A 298 -16.33 -12.37 2.62
CA THR A 298 -17.43 -12.31 3.56
C THR A 298 -18.62 -13.11 3.03
N ASN A 299 -19.54 -13.52 3.89
CA ASN A 299 -20.65 -14.42 3.55
C ASN A 299 -22.03 -13.87 3.93
N GLU A 300 -22.13 -12.56 4.16
CA GLU A 300 -23.41 -11.93 4.49
C GLU A 300 -24.42 -12.08 3.35
N THR A 301 -25.63 -12.52 3.69
CA THR A 301 -26.74 -12.68 2.73
C THR A 301 -27.56 -11.40 2.59
N GLU A 302 -27.69 -10.67 3.69
CA GLU A 302 -28.50 -9.46 3.77
C GLU A 302 -27.67 -8.17 3.51
N PRO A 303 -28.33 -7.09 3.06
CA PRO A 303 -27.68 -5.79 2.94
C PRO A 303 -27.02 -5.33 4.25
N GLN A 304 -25.82 -4.82 4.14
CA GLN A 304 -25.04 -4.37 5.28
C GLN A 304 -24.92 -2.83 5.32
N PRO A 305 -24.79 -2.21 6.49
CA PRO A 305 -24.64 -0.76 6.59
C PRO A 305 -23.47 -0.22 5.73
N TRP A 306 -22.40 -0.99 5.57
CA TRP A 306 -21.21 -0.59 4.80
C TRP A 306 -21.32 -0.81 3.29
N ASP A 307 -22.37 -1.42 2.77
CA ASP A 307 -22.54 -1.66 1.32
C ASP A 307 -22.56 -0.35 0.51
N ARG A 308 -22.91 0.78 1.14
CA ARG A 308 -22.90 2.09 0.51
C ARG A 308 -21.57 2.83 0.58
N ALA A 309 -20.54 2.23 1.20
CA ALA A 309 -19.22 2.81 1.36
C ALA A 309 -18.17 1.93 0.70
N TYR A 310 -17.25 2.55 -0.04
CA TYR A 310 -16.08 1.86 -0.55
C TYR A 310 -14.91 1.90 0.44
N GLY A 311 -14.54 3.09 0.91
CA GLY A 311 -13.48 3.28 1.90
C GLY A 311 -14.03 3.73 3.24
N ILE A 312 -13.70 3.00 4.29
CA ILE A 312 -14.14 3.26 5.66
C ILE A 312 -12.90 3.44 6.53
N ALA A 313 -12.71 4.65 7.05
CA ALA A 313 -11.70 4.89 8.07
C ALA A 313 -12.13 4.23 9.40
N THR A 314 -11.20 3.55 10.05
CA THR A 314 -11.44 2.81 11.30
C THR A 314 -10.47 3.25 12.40
N PRO A 315 -10.52 4.52 12.84
CA PRO A 315 -9.66 5.01 13.90
C PRO A 315 -9.84 4.19 15.18
N LYS A 316 -8.78 4.09 15.97
CA LYS A 316 -8.73 3.31 17.22
C LYS A 316 -8.90 1.79 17.07
N ARG A 317 -8.78 1.26 15.85
CA ARG A 317 -8.78 -0.18 15.57
C ARG A 317 -7.37 -0.66 15.21
N SER A 318 -7.17 -1.97 15.17
CA SER A 318 -5.91 -2.59 14.73
C SER A 318 -5.59 -2.39 13.25
N PHE A 319 -6.57 -1.97 12.46
CA PHE A 319 -6.42 -1.57 11.07
C PHE A 319 -7.00 -0.16 10.88
N ASN A 320 -6.37 0.64 10.03
CA ASN A 320 -6.73 2.05 9.87
C ASN A 320 -7.84 2.29 8.86
N VAL A 321 -7.95 1.41 7.87
CA VAL A 321 -8.91 1.54 6.78
C VAL A 321 -9.40 0.17 6.33
N VAL A 322 -10.69 0.10 6.03
CA VAL A 322 -11.33 -1.00 5.30
C VAL A 322 -11.73 -0.52 3.91
N MET A 323 -11.40 -1.28 2.89
CA MET A 323 -11.88 -1.08 1.51
C MET A 323 -12.86 -2.19 1.15
N ASN A 324 -14.09 -1.81 0.86
CA ASN A 324 -15.13 -2.73 0.45
C ASN A 324 -14.98 -3.06 -1.04
N GLN A 325 -14.14 -4.05 -1.34
CA GLN A 325 -13.88 -4.51 -2.71
C GLN A 325 -15.12 -5.11 -3.36
N GLY A 326 -16.05 -5.64 -2.55
CA GLY A 326 -17.34 -6.15 -3.02
C GLY A 326 -18.18 -5.11 -3.76
N ASN A 327 -18.01 -3.81 -3.44
CA ASN A 327 -18.72 -2.74 -4.14
C ASN A 327 -18.33 -2.63 -5.62
N ILE A 328 -17.09 -2.96 -5.99
CA ILE A 328 -16.64 -2.95 -7.39
C ILE A 328 -17.45 -3.98 -8.19
N VAL A 329 -17.68 -5.17 -7.62
CA VAL A 329 -18.48 -6.23 -8.25
C VAL A 329 -19.97 -5.84 -8.28
N ARG A 330 -20.50 -5.39 -7.14
CA ARG A 330 -21.92 -5.01 -6.98
C ARG A 330 -22.31 -3.80 -7.85
N GLY A 331 -21.38 -2.90 -8.15
CA GLY A 331 -21.65 -1.75 -9.02
C GLY A 331 -21.95 -2.13 -10.47
N ALA A 332 -21.53 -3.30 -10.90
CA ALA A 332 -21.79 -3.84 -12.24
C ALA A 332 -23.06 -4.72 -12.29
N GLU A 333 -23.72 -4.98 -11.17
CA GLU A 333 -24.86 -5.88 -11.05
C GLU A 333 -26.13 -5.12 -10.65
N SER A 334 -27.28 -5.50 -11.20
CA SER A 334 -28.56 -4.87 -10.91
C SER A 334 -29.11 -5.24 -9.52
N GLU A 335 -28.71 -6.40 -8.99
CA GLU A 335 -29.15 -6.92 -7.71
C GLU A 335 -27.98 -7.22 -6.80
N ARG A 336 -28.18 -7.00 -5.49
CA ARG A 336 -27.19 -7.37 -4.49
C ARG A 336 -27.05 -8.89 -4.41
N GLN A 337 -25.83 -9.36 -4.60
CA GLN A 337 -25.49 -10.76 -4.44
C GLN A 337 -24.95 -11.05 -3.03
N PRO A 338 -25.17 -12.27 -2.50
CA PRO A 338 -24.60 -12.68 -1.22
C PRO A 338 -23.09 -12.62 -1.17
N GLY A 339 -22.55 -12.42 0.03
CA GLY A 339 -21.14 -12.33 0.29
C GLY A 339 -20.53 -10.99 -0.10
N GLY A 340 -19.23 -10.92 -0.04
CA GLY A 340 -18.45 -9.74 -0.39
C GLY A 340 -16.96 -10.01 -0.31
N SER A 341 -16.19 -8.98 -0.56
CA SER A 341 -14.76 -8.96 -0.40
C SER A 341 -14.33 -7.66 0.23
N ILE A 342 -13.50 -7.74 1.24
CA ILE A 342 -12.92 -6.57 1.92
C ILE A 342 -11.40 -6.68 1.96
N MET A 343 -10.75 -5.53 1.91
CA MET A 343 -9.33 -5.38 2.13
C MET A 343 -9.13 -4.44 3.31
N THR A 344 -8.32 -4.82 4.27
CA THR A 344 -7.88 -3.93 5.35
C THR A 344 -6.43 -3.57 5.17
N PHE A 345 -6.05 -2.39 5.59
CA PHE A 345 -4.64 -2.01 5.61
C PHE A 345 -4.30 -1.06 6.75
N SER A 346 -3.07 -1.22 7.22
CA SER A 346 -2.46 -0.39 8.24
C SER A 346 -0.98 -0.19 7.94
N PRO A 347 -0.43 0.98 8.19
CA PRO A 347 1.01 1.11 8.33
C PRO A 347 1.42 0.28 9.56
N ALA A 348 2.52 -0.45 9.45
CA ALA A 348 3.16 -1.04 10.60
C ALA A 348 3.98 0.06 11.28
N SER A 349 3.36 0.78 12.24
CA SER A 349 4.09 1.80 12.99
C SER A 349 5.13 1.13 13.89
N PRO A 350 6.39 1.61 13.91
CA PRO A 350 7.40 1.16 14.87
C PRO A 350 7.00 1.43 16.34
N ARG A 351 5.94 2.22 16.56
CA ARG A 351 5.43 2.55 17.91
C ARG A 351 4.63 1.44 18.59
N SER A 352 4.32 0.34 17.92
CA SER A 352 3.71 -0.83 18.60
C SER A 352 4.67 -1.50 19.59
N ASP A 353 5.97 -1.24 19.52
CA ASP A 353 7.00 -1.74 20.44
C ASP A 353 7.38 -0.73 21.52
N ARG A 354 6.40 -0.17 22.25
CA ARG A 354 6.73 0.51 23.51
C ARG A 354 7.08 -0.48 24.62
N GLY A 355 7.98 -1.40 24.33
CA GLY A 355 8.40 -2.43 25.29
C GLY A 355 9.81 -2.96 25.13
N CYS A 356 10.51 -2.78 24.03
CA CYS A 356 11.85 -3.30 23.86
C CYS A 356 12.75 -2.40 23.01
N CYS A 357 13.79 -1.85 23.64
CA CYS A 357 15.08 -1.43 23.12
C CYS A 357 15.09 -0.65 21.79
N ARG A 358 15.07 0.69 21.88
CA ARG A 358 15.62 1.55 20.83
C ARG A 358 17.09 1.18 20.58
N PRO A 359 17.53 0.97 19.34
CA PRO A 359 18.95 1.10 19.04
C PRO A 359 19.32 2.57 19.23
N GLN A 360 20.21 2.85 20.19
CA GLN A 360 20.76 4.18 20.37
C GLN A 360 21.61 4.53 19.14
N SER A 361 21.38 5.71 18.57
CA SER A 361 22.28 6.29 17.59
C SER A 361 23.65 6.51 18.23
N PRO A 362 24.77 6.38 17.48
CA PRO A 362 26.14 6.43 18.04
C PRO A 362 26.61 7.79 18.57
N ASN A 363 25.76 8.80 18.61
CA ASN A 363 26.17 10.18 18.97
C ASN A 363 25.30 10.81 20.05
N SER A 364 25.10 10.14 21.21
CA SER A 364 24.66 10.83 22.42
C SER A 364 25.54 10.42 23.60
N SER A 365 26.56 11.24 23.88
CA SER A 365 27.35 11.16 25.08
C SER A 365 26.55 11.70 26.27
N SER A 366 25.85 10.84 26.99
CA SER A 366 25.47 11.01 28.40
C SER A 366 25.06 9.65 28.96
N ALA A 367 26.05 8.90 29.42
CA ALA A 367 25.86 7.66 30.13
C ALA A 367 25.73 7.95 31.64
N GLY A 368 24.53 7.71 32.18
CA GLY A 368 24.33 7.47 33.60
C GLY A 368 24.39 5.97 33.88
N PRO A 369 24.93 5.49 35.01
CA PRO A 369 25.21 4.06 35.21
C PRO A 369 23.93 3.30 35.55
N CYS A 370 23.66 2.26 34.77
CA CYS A 370 22.65 1.26 35.08
C CYS A 370 23.26 0.16 35.96
N ALA A 371 22.76 0.01 37.18
CA ALA A 371 23.22 -0.97 38.14
C ALA A 371 23.01 -2.42 37.66
N SER A 372 24.07 -3.20 37.75
CA SER A 372 24.11 -4.63 37.50
C SER A 372 23.25 -5.42 38.49
N ARG A 373 22.24 -6.14 38.02
CA ARG A 373 21.73 -7.32 38.71
C ARG A 373 21.83 -8.54 37.79
N SER A 374 22.74 -9.40 38.18
CA SER A 374 22.92 -10.72 37.64
C SER A 374 21.77 -11.65 38.08
N SER A 375 20.95 -12.08 37.15
CA SER A 375 20.27 -13.38 37.21
C SER A 375 19.80 -13.74 35.80
N ARG A 376 20.39 -14.77 35.22
CA ARG A 376 19.97 -15.34 33.93
C ARG A 376 18.61 -16.01 34.10
N PRO A 377 17.61 -15.65 33.31
CA PRO A 377 16.50 -16.58 33.04
C PRO A 377 16.81 -17.43 31.81
N SER A 378 16.49 -18.70 31.92
CA SER A 378 16.54 -19.69 30.84
C SER A 378 15.65 -19.31 29.68
N PRO A 379 16.00 -19.65 28.43
CA PRO A 379 15.17 -19.30 27.26
C PRO A 379 13.84 -20.08 27.32
N PRO A 380 12.73 -19.45 26.93
CA PRO A 380 11.44 -20.13 26.85
C PRO A 380 11.49 -21.16 25.72
N ARG A 381 11.10 -22.42 26.08
CA ARG A 381 10.88 -23.47 25.09
C ARG A 381 9.64 -23.09 24.27
N TRP A 382 9.81 -22.84 22.99
CA TRP A 382 8.72 -22.75 22.02
C TRP A 382 8.22 -24.15 21.71
N SER A 383 6.99 -24.46 22.07
CA SER A 383 6.28 -25.62 21.53
C SER A 383 5.86 -25.35 20.11
N PRO A 384 6.07 -26.24 19.16
CA PRO A 384 5.69 -26.04 17.77
C PRO A 384 4.21 -26.39 17.59
N CYS A 385 3.35 -25.38 17.64
CA CYS A 385 1.95 -25.49 17.21
C CYS A 385 1.62 -24.46 16.15
N CYS A 386 2.37 -24.43 15.05
CA CYS A 386 1.98 -23.82 13.76
C CYS A 386 3.01 -24.26 12.74
N THR A 387 2.81 -25.42 12.14
CA THR A 387 3.50 -25.84 10.93
C THR A 387 2.91 -25.09 9.75
N PRO A 388 3.71 -24.49 8.86
CA PRO A 388 3.20 -23.93 7.62
C PRO A 388 2.74 -25.06 6.71
N VAL A 389 1.49 -24.99 6.25
CA VAL A 389 0.93 -25.90 5.24
C VAL A 389 1.66 -25.68 3.93
N ARG A 390 2.47 -26.64 3.51
CA ARG A 390 2.96 -26.74 2.14
C ARG A 390 1.78 -27.02 1.21
N SER A 391 1.62 -26.20 0.19
CA SER A 391 0.69 -26.44 -0.91
C SER A 391 1.16 -27.62 -1.77
N THR A 392 0.43 -28.73 -1.75
CA THR A 392 0.47 -29.76 -2.78
C THR A 392 -0.86 -29.77 -3.53
N PRO A 393 -0.90 -30.14 -4.83
CA PRO A 393 -2.11 -30.02 -5.64
C PRO A 393 -3.17 -31.05 -5.26
N ALA A 394 -4.42 -30.62 -5.35
CA ALA A 394 -5.60 -31.36 -4.98
C ALA A 394 -5.79 -32.64 -5.79
N SER A 395 -5.88 -33.76 -5.10
CA SER A 395 -6.62 -34.94 -5.53
C SER A 395 -7.82 -35.14 -4.60
N SER A 396 -8.97 -35.37 -5.22
CA SER A 396 -10.26 -35.61 -4.59
C SER A 396 -10.23 -36.77 -3.60
N THR A 397 -10.58 -36.55 -2.32
CA THR A 397 -11.18 -37.60 -1.46
C THR A 397 -11.87 -36.97 -0.25
N THR A 398 -13.02 -37.53 0.05
CA THR A 398 -13.97 -37.38 1.13
C THR A 398 -13.41 -37.13 2.53
N PHE A 399 -14.05 -36.20 3.26
CA PHE A 399 -13.81 -35.93 4.68
C PHE A 399 -14.31 -37.10 5.56
N PRO A 400 -13.55 -37.54 6.57
CA PRO A 400 -14.07 -38.32 7.69
C PRO A 400 -14.51 -37.42 8.84
N ASN A 401 -15.61 -37.80 9.47
CA ASN A 401 -16.19 -37.20 10.67
C ASN A 401 -15.25 -37.20 11.87
N CYS A 402 -15.19 -36.10 12.58
CA CYS A 402 -14.55 -35.99 13.91
C CYS A 402 -15.51 -36.55 14.97
N PRO A 403 -15.06 -37.43 15.88
CA PRO A 403 -15.84 -37.88 17.02
C PRO A 403 -15.78 -36.85 18.16
N SER A 404 -16.94 -36.60 18.75
CA SER A 404 -17.16 -35.82 19.95
C SER A 404 -16.73 -36.59 21.20
N SER A 405 -15.70 -36.11 21.94
CA SER A 405 -15.64 -36.29 23.38
C SER A 405 -14.72 -35.24 24.05
N PRO A 406 -15.09 -34.67 25.18
CA PRO A 406 -14.33 -33.62 25.86
C PRO A 406 -13.33 -34.20 26.84
N ASP A 407 -12.06 -33.78 26.69
CA ASP A 407 -11.04 -34.02 27.71
C ASP A 407 -10.84 -32.73 28.54
N PRO A 408 -10.98 -32.74 29.86
CA PRO A 408 -11.01 -31.55 30.70
C PRO A 408 -9.65 -31.03 31.18
N SER A 409 -8.53 -31.40 30.57
CA SER A 409 -7.19 -31.06 31.06
C SER A 409 -6.43 -29.95 30.34
N CYS A 410 -7.01 -29.27 29.36
CA CYS A 410 -6.40 -28.10 28.73
C CYS A 410 -7.08 -26.80 29.19
N GLY A 411 -6.45 -26.11 30.14
CA GLY A 411 -6.89 -24.80 30.62
C GLY A 411 -6.66 -23.70 29.60
N CYS A 412 -7.58 -23.56 28.64
CA CYS A 412 -7.74 -22.37 27.84
C CYS A 412 -8.98 -21.63 28.30
N ALA A 413 -8.80 -20.39 28.76
CA ALA A 413 -9.90 -19.53 29.13
C ALA A 413 -10.91 -19.35 27.98
N PRO A 414 -12.22 -19.25 28.25
CA PRO A 414 -13.22 -19.17 27.22
C PRO A 414 -13.15 -17.84 26.48
N CYS A 415 -13.03 -17.90 25.17
CA CYS A 415 -13.24 -16.77 24.28
C CYS A 415 -14.71 -16.33 24.40
N SER A 416 -14.97 -15.24 25.09
CA SER A 416 -16.29 -14.64 25.13
C SER A 416 -16.68 -14.14 23.74
N LYS A 417 -17.74 -14.71 23.20
CA LYS A 417 -18.42 -14.21 22.01
C LYS A 417 -19.00 -12.84 22.32
N SER A 418 -18.39 -11.79 21.83
CA SER A 418 -19.06 -10.50 21.66
C SER A 418 -19.42 -10.30 20.21
N PRO A 419 -20.64 -9.86 19.88
CA PRO A 419 -21.06 -9.68 18.50
C PRO A 419 -20.30 -8.52 17.88
N ILE A 420 -19.78 -8.78 16.68
CA ILE A 420 -19.18 -7.75 15.83
C ILE A 420 -20.34 -6.90 15.27
N VAL A 421 -20.38 -5.66 15.69
CA VAL A 421 -21.19 -4.61 15.05
C VAL A 421 -20.27 -3.69 14.27
#